data_afd6eeb10ef9457cb38b7c2dbf83f611
#
_entry.id   afd6eeb10ef9457cb38b7c2dbf83f611
#
_cell.length_a   1.000
_cell.length_b   1.000
_cell.length_c   1.000
_cell.angle_alpha   90.00
_cell.angle_beta   90.00
_cell.angle_gamma   90.00
#
_symmetry.space_group_name_H-M   'P 1'
#
loop_
_entity.id
_entity.type
_entity.pdbx_description
1 polymer ?
#
loop_
_entity_poly.entity_id
_entity_poly.type
_entity_poly.pdbx_seq_one_letter_code
_entity_poly.pdbx_strand_id
1 'polypeptide(L)'
;MLAWSGLRHRYAGGSEIAYADFALPARRHLLLRGASGSGKSTLLALLAGLLRVQQGELAVAGTELQALSPRALDAWRGATLGVVPQRLHLSEALSVAENLTLPALAAGQGADPARAADLLAALDIAELVGRRPHQLSVGQAQRVALARALMRRPRLLLADEPSANLDDEHTVHMLALLLDAAEREGCTLVIASHDARVVEALSARDDVREVQL
;
A
#
# COMPACT_ATOMS: atom_id res chain seq x y z
N MET A 1 3.91 14.49 -5.80
CA MET A 1 3.07 13.53 -5.07
C MET A 1 3.76 13.01 -3.82
N LEU A 2 4.95 12.46 -3.95
CA LEU A 2 5.83 12.09 -2.83
C LEU A 2 7.11 12.92 -2.91
N ALA A 3 7.62 13.37 -1.80
CA ALA A 3 8.95 14.00 -1.75
C ALA A 3 9.56 13.78 -0.36
N TRP A 4 10.86 13.53 -0.34
CA TRP A 4 11.64 13.54 0.90
C TRP A 4 13.05 14.08 0.65
N SER A 5 13.60 14.75 1.67
CA SER A 5 14.96 15.30 1.66
C SER A 5 15.62 15.12 3.03
N GLY A 6 16.90 14.72 3.02
CA GLY A 6 17.68 14.45 4.23
C GLY A 6 17.04 13.41 5.15
N LEU A 7 16.15 12.55 4.62
CA LEU A 7 15.33 11.63 5.41
C LEU A 7 16.20 10.54 6.03
N ARG A 8 16.13 10.42 7.35
CA ARG A 8 16.87 9.41 8.13
C ARG A 8 15.97 8.80 9.19
N HIS A 9 16.23 7.55 9.50
CA HIS A 9 15.54 6.82 10.56
C HIS A 9 16.50 5.90 11.30
N ARG A 10 16.33 5.79 12.62
CA ARG A 10 17.12 4.86 13.46
C ARG A 10 16.18 4.17 14.44
N TYR A 11 16.20 2.85 14.44
CA TYR A 11 15.58 2.06 15.49
C TYR A 11 16.44 2.04 16.75
N ALA A 12 15.83 1.87 17.92
CA ALA A 12 16.56 1.76 19.18
C ALA A 12 17.59 0.61 19.09
N GLY A 13 18.87 0.95 19.32
CA GLY A 13 19.97 -0.01 19.22
C GLY A 13 20.37 -0.44 17.81
N GLY A 14 19.75 0.11 16.77
CA GLY A 14 20.04 -0.20 15.36
C GLY A 14 20.94 0.82 14.68
N SER A 15 21.40 0.47 13.47
CA SER A 15 22.10 1.38 12.57
C SER A 15 21.13 2.43 12.00
N GLU A 16 21.67 3.58 11.64
CA GLU A 16 20.92 4.62 10.94
C GLU A 16 20.68 4.21 9.49
N ILE A 17 19.46 4.39 9.04
CA ILE A 17 19.05 4.24 7.65
C ILE A 17 18.89 5.63 7.07
N ALA A 18 19.64 5.95 6.01
CA ALA A 18 19.57 7.21 5.30
C ALA A 18 19.01 6.97 3.90
N TYR A 19 18.10 7.82 3.46
CA TYR A 19 17.48 7.75 2.14
C TYR A 19 17.98 8.90 1.27
N ALA A 20 18.37 8.61 0.03
CA ALA A 20 18.74 9.64 -0.94
C ALA A 20 17.50 10.52 -1.23
N ASP A 21 17.72 11.81 -1.42
CA ASP A 21 16.64 12.76 -1.73
C ASP A 21 15.88 12.34 -2.98
N PHE A 22 14.56 12.47 -2.92
CA PHE A 22 13.70 11.98 -3.98
C PHE A 22 12.41 12.80 -4.11
N ALA A 23 11.93 12.94 -5.34
CA ALA A 23 10.64 13.51 -5.63
C ALA A 23 9.92 12.72 -6.73
N LEU A 24 8.66 12.38 -6.48
CA LEU A 24 7.76 11.72 -7.42
C LEU A 24 6.62 12.66 -7.78
N PRO A 25 6.48 13.05 -9.06
CA PRO A 25 5.33 13.84 -9.50
C PRO A 25 4.02 13.04 -9.41
N ALA A 26 2.89 13.73 -9.55
CA ALA A 26 1.58 13.08 -9.62
C ALA A 26 1.50 12.17 -10.86
N ARG A 27 0.65 11.15 -10.77
CA ARG A 27 0.40 10.16 -11.84
C ARG A 27 1.65 9.35 -12.25
N ARG A 28 2.56 9.16 -11.30
CA ARG A 28 3.70 8.24 -11.42
C ARG A 28 3.62 7.25 -10.28
N HIS A 29 4.18 6.07 -10.51
CA HIS A 29 4.29 5.01 -9.52
C HIS A 29 5.73 4.88 -9.05
N LEU A 30 5.96 4.23 -7.93
CA LEU A 30 7.27 4.06 -7.32
C LEU A 30 7.54 2.58 -7.05
N LEU A 31 8.67 2.10 -7.52
CA LEU A 31 9.25 0.82 -7.12
C LEU A 31 10.40 1.06 -6.15
N LEU A 32 10.26 0.55 -4.94
CA LEU A 32 11.34 0.47 -3.95
C LEU A 32 11.97 -0.91 -4.06
N ARG A 33 13.19 -0.99 -4.60
CA ARG A 33 13.92 -2.26 -4.71
C ARG A 33 15.11 -2.29 -3.76
N GLY A 34 15.52 -3.48 -3.37
CA GLY A 34 16.68 -3.70 -2.51
C GLY A 34 16.60 -5.04 -1.78
N ALA A 35 17.71 -5.48 -1.24
CA ALA A 35 17.80 -6.72 -0.48
C ALA A 35 16.89 -6.69 0.77
N SER A 36 16.65 -7.85 1.37
CA SER A 36 15.99 -7.91 2.67
C SER A 36 16.83 -7.10 3.70
N GLY A 37 16.16 -6.30 4.52
CA GLY A 37 16.82 -5.45 5.51
C GLY A 37 17.38 -4.12 4.98
N SER A 38 17.25 -3.78 3.69
CA SER A 38 17.74 -2.51 3.12
C SER A 38 16.96 -1.26 3.57
N GLY A 39 15.84 -1.40 4.28
CA GLY A 39 15.04 -0.27 4.74
C GLY A 39 13.75 -0.02 3.94
N LYS A 40 13.37 -0.88 2.98
CA LYS A 40 12.14 -0.75 2.18
C LYS A 40 10.88 -0.64 3.06
N SER A 41 10.66 -1.59 3.95
CA SER A 41 9.48 -1.58 4.84
C SER A 41 9.53 -0.42 5.84
N THR A 42 10.73 0.05 6.22
CA THR A 42 10.90 1.26 7.04
C THR A 42 10.46 2.50 6.26
N LEU A 43 10.87 2.63 4.98
CA LEU A 43 10.42 3.73 4.14
C LEU A 43 8.91 3.67 3.89
N LEU A 44 8.35 2.49 3.61
CA LEU A 44 6.89 2.34 3.52
C LEU A 44 6.18 2.76 4.80
N ALA A 45 6.71 2.39 5.98
CA ALA A 45 6.14 2.78 7.26
C ALA A 45 6.24 4.30 7.53
N LEU A 46 7.32 4.96 7.06
CA LEU A 46 7.44 6.42 7.08
C LEU A 46 6.44 7.07 6.13
N LEU A 47 6.33 6.60 4.88
CA LEU A 47 5.33 7.07 3.90
C LEU A 47 3.89 6.88 4.39
N ALA A 48 3.65 5.81 5.15
CA ALA A 48 2.37 5.54 5.78
C ALA A 48 2.12 6.38 7.05
N GLY A 49 3.10 7.13 7.54
CA GLY A 49 3.02 7.83 8.82
C GLY A 49 2.84 6.88 10.02
N LEU A 50 3.25 5.62 9.90
CA LEU A 50 3.32 4.65 10.99
C LEU A 50 4.57 4.86 11.84
N LEU A 51 5.66 5.32 11.21
CA LEU A 51 6.85 5.79 11.87
C LEU A 51 6.92 7.32 11.79
N ARG A 52 7.38 7.95 12.86
CA ARG A 52 7.62 9.40 12.87
C ARG A 52 8.91 9.71 12.11
N VAL A 53 8.88 10.78 11.35
CA VAL A 53 10.08 11.38 10.76
C VAL A 53 10.94 11.88 11.90
N GLN A 54 12.14 11.30 12.04
CA GLN A 54 13.12 11.67 13.08
C GLN A 54 14.05 12.78 12.61
N GLN A 55 14.42 12.73 11.31
CA GLN A 55 15.30 13.70 10.68
C GLN A 55 14.92 13.84 9.19
N GLY A 56 15.08 15.05 8.65
CA GLY A 56 14.74 15.41 7.29
C GLY A 56 13.26 15.78 7.13
N GLU A 57 12.83 15.85 5.90
CA GLU A 57 11.47 16.23 5.50
C GLU A 57 10.81 15.11 4.73
N LEU A 58 9.52 14.94 4.92
CA LEU A 58 8.70 13.96 4.19
C LEU A 58 7.33 14.55 3.87
N ALA A 59 7.05 14.73 2.59
CA ALA A 59 5.77 15.18 2.08
C ALA A 59 5.09 14.06 1.28
N VAL A 60 3.84 13.76 1.61
CA VAL A 60 3.01 12.75 0.96
C VAL A 60 1.66 13.35 0.61
N ALA A 61 1.28 13.27 -0.66
CA ALA A 61 0.03 13.82 -1.18
C ALA A 61 -0.15 15.33 -0.87
N GLY A 62 0.96 16.08 -0.80
CA GLY A 62 0.97 17.51 -0.49
C GLY A 62 0.92 17.84 0.99
N THR A 63 1.07 16.84 1.87
CA THR A 63 1.07 17.01 3.32
C THR A 63 2.45 16.70 3.90
N GLU A 64 3.02 17.60 4.67
CA GLU A 64 4.26 17.39 5.44
C GLU A 64 3.94 16.58 6.69
N LEU A 65 4.40 15.33 6.74
CA LEU A 65 3.99 14.40 7.80
C LEU A 65 4.60 14.74 9.17
N GLN A 66 5.79 15.34 9.19
CA GLN A 66 6.45 15.77 10.43
C GLN A 66 5.71 16.90 11.15
N ALA A 67 4.91 17.69 10.43
CA ALA A 67 4.14 18.79 10.98
C ALA A 67 2.83 18.35 11.64
N LEU A 68 2.39 17.10 11.42
CA LEU A 68 1.11 16.61 11.91
C LEU A 68 1.19 16.16 13.38
N SER A 69 0.18 16.53 14.17
CA SER A 69 -0.06 15.90 15.47
C SER A 69 -0.45 14.41 15.30
N PRO A 70 -0.31 13.57 16.33
CA PRO A 70 -0.70 12.15 16.24
C PRO A 70 -2.14 11.95 15.74
N ARG A 71 -3.08 12.72 16.26
CA ARG A 71 -4.50 12.66 15.86
C ARG A 71 -4.71 13.10 14.42
N ALA A 72 -4.01 14.16 13.98
CA ALA A 72 -4.07 14.63 12.60
C ALA A 72 -3.46 13.62 11.64
N LEU A 73 -2.38 12.93 12.05
CA LEU A 73 -1.74 11.88 11.28
C LEU A 73 -2.64 10.64 11.13
N ASP A 74 -3.39 10.26 12.18
CA ASP A 74 -4.39 9.18 12.11
C ASP A 74 -5.51 9.54 11.12
N ALA A 75 -6.04 10.75 11.20
CA ALA A 75 -7.08 11.22 10.28
C ALA A 75 -6.55 11.27 8.83
N TRP A 76 -5.32 11.76 8.64
CA TRP A 76 -4.65 11.81 7.35
C TRP A 76 -4.47 10.41 6.75
N ARG A 77 -4.00 9.43 7.54
CA ARG A 77 -3.88 8.04 7.09
C ARG A 77 -5.20 7.50 6.58
N GLY A 78 -6.24 7.66 7.39
CA GLY A 78 -7.59 7.21 7.01
C GLY A 78 -8.15 7.85 5.75
N ALA A 79 -7.74 9.09 5.43
CA ALA A 79 -8.22 9.82 4.25
C ALA A 79 -7.34 9.64 3.00
N THR A 80 -6.08 9.22 3.17
CA THR A 80 -5.08 9.31 2.10
C THR A 80 -4.54 7.95 1.67
N LEU A 81 -4.49 6.96 2.58
CA LEU A 81 -3.76 5.72 2.34
C LEU A 81 -4.66 4.52 2.13
N GLY A 82 -4.24 3.67 1.17
CA GLY A 82 -4.56 2.25 1.12
C GLY A 82 -3.29 1.44 1.33
N VAL A 83 -3.35 0.34 2.06
CA VAL A 83 -2.19 -0.51 2.33
C VAL A 83 -2.53 -1.96 2.05
N VAL A 84 -1.72 -2.59 1.20
CA VAL A 84 -1.69 -4.04 0.96
C VAL A 84 -0.39 -4.57 1.59
N PRO A 85 -0.44 -5.05 2.83
CA PRO A 85 0.75 -5.53 3.52
C PRO A 85 1.11 -6.94 3.05
N GLN A 86 2.37 -7.34 3.25
CA GLN A 86 2.86 -8.69 2.93
C GLN A 86 2.02 -9.79 3.62
N ARG A 87 1.67 -9.60 4.90
CA ARG A 87 0.65 -10.41 5.58
C ARG A 87 -0.68 -9.69 5.49
N LEU A 88 -1.66 -10.30 4.85
CA LEU A 88 -2.91 -9.61 4.47
C LEU A 88 -3.75 -9.12 5.65
N HIS A 89 -3.57 -9.67 6.84
CA HIS A 89 -4.30 -9.30 8.07
C HIS A 89 -5.83 -9.19 7.88
N LEU A 90 -6.40 -10.16 7.14
CA LEU A 90 -7.84 -10.32 7.10
C LEU A 90 -8.30 -10.93 8.43
N SER A 91 -9.38 -10.41 8.99
CA SER A 91 -9.94 -10.94 10.24
C SER A 91 -10.68 -12.23 9.95
N GLU A 92 -10.21 -13.35 10.50
CA GLU A 92 -10.83 -14.68 10.33
C GLU A 92 -12.25 -14.77 10.94
N ALA A 93 -12.55 -13.89 11.87
CA ALA A 93 -13.88 -13.82 12.51
C ALA A 93 -14.93 -13.15 11.63
N LEU A 94 -14.51 -12.39 10.61
CA LEU A 94 -15.35 -11.54 9.78
C LEU A 94 -15.49 -12.12 8.37
N SER A 95 -16.63 -11.88 7.74
CA SER A 95 -16.83 -12.12 6.31
C SER A 95 -15.99 -11.18 5.45
N VAL A 96 -15.91 -11.42 4.16
CA VAL A 96 -15.30 -10.52 3.18
C VAL A 96 -15.93 -9.14 3.27
N ALA A 97 -17.27 -9.04 3.22
CA ALA A 97 -17.97 -7.75 3.35
C ALA A 97 -17.60 -6.99 4.61
N GLU A 98 -17.57 -7.66 5.76
CA GLU A 98 -17.21 -7.05 7.04
C GLU A 98 -15.73 -6.63 7.09
N ASN A 99 -14.81 -7.41 6.52
CA ASN A 99 -13.40 -7.02 6.38
C ASN A 99 -13.24 -5.72 5.58
N LEU A 100 -14.06 -5.51 4.54
CA LEU A 100 -14.03 -4.28 3.74
C LEU A 100 -14.55 -3.06 4.52
N THR A 101 -15.41 -3.25 5.52
CA THR A 101 -15.93 -2.13 6.34
C THR A 101 -14.94 -1.62 7.39
N LEU A 102 -13.93 -2.42 7.78
CA LEU A 102 -12.99 -2.09 8.85
C LEU A 102 -12.32 -0.71 8.69
N PRO A 103 -11.84 -0.29 7.48
CA PRO A 103 -11.21 1.01 7.33
C PRO A 103 -12.16 2.19 7.60
N ALA A 104 -13.44 2.04 7.27
CA ALA A 104 -14.45 3.08 7.54
C ALA A 104 -14.77 3.15 9.04
N LEU A 105 -14.96 1.99 9.69
CA LEU A 105 -15.19 1.92 11.13
C LEU A 105 -14.02 2.49 11.93
N ALA A 106 -12.78 2.16 11.57
CA ALA A 106 -11.59 2.70 12.21
C ALA A 106 -11.49 4.23 12.09
N ALA A 107 -12.06 4.81 11.04
CA ALA A 107 -12.13 6.25 10.83
C ALA A 107 -13.37 6.90 11.44
N GLY A 108 -14.19 6.17 12.21
CA GLY A 108 -15.43 6.67 12.79
C GLY A 108 -16.52 6.96 11.75
N GLN A 109 -16.47 6.31 10.59
CA GLN A 109 -17.42 6.49 9.49
C GLN A 109 -18.31 5.25 9.32
N GLY A 110 -19.46 5.45 8.71
CA GLY A 110 -20.37 4.36 8.34
C GLY A 110 -19.79 3.46 7.25
N ALA A 111 -20.30 2.25 7.14
CA ALA A 111 -20.01 1.34 6.03
C ALA A 111 -20.54 1.94 4.72
N ASP A 112 -19.85 1.66 3.63
CA ASP A 112 -20.28 1.97 2.25
C ASP A 112 -20.48 0.65 1.47
N PRO A 113 -21.66 0.01 1.58
CA PRO A 113 -21.93 -1.27 0.92
C PRO A 113 -21.92 -1.17 -0.60
N ALA A 114 -22.32 -0.03 -1.17
CA ALA A 114 -22.28 0.18 -2.62
C ALA A 114 -20.83 0.17 -3.12
N ARG A 115 -19.95 0.91 -2.44
CA ARG A 115 -18.52 0.91 -2.75
C ARG A 115 -17.90 -0.49 -2.60
N ALA A 116 -18.27 -1.22 -1.56
CA ALA A 116 -17.80 -2.59 -1.37
C ALA A 116 -18.22 -3.49 -2.53
N ALA A 117 -19.49 -3.44 -2.96
CA ALA A 117 -20.01 -4.20 -4.09
C ALA A 117 -19.28 -3.85 -5.40
N ASP A 118 -19.06 -2.56 -5.68
CA ASP A 118 -18.33 -2.08 -6.86
C ASP A 118 -16.89 -2.63 -6.89
N LEU A 119 -16.18 -2.60 -5.76
CA LEU A 119 -14.82 -3.10 -5.66
C LEU A 119 -14.74 -4.62 -5.81
N LEU A 120 -15.67 -5.36 -5.18
CA LEU A 120 -15.71 -6.81 -5.31
C LEU A 120 -16.00 -7.24 -6.76
N ALA A 121 -16.90 -6.54 -7.45
CA ALA A 121 -17.17 -6.76 -8.87
C ALA A 121 -15.96 -6.42 -9.74
N ALA A 122 -15.31 -5.25 -9.50
CA ALA A 122 -14.16 -4.80 -10.28
C ALA A 122 -12.93 -5.73 -10.13
N LEU A 123 -12.84 -6.47 -9.01
CA LEU A 123 -11.77 -7.42 -8.72
C LEU A 123 -12.18 -8.89 -8.98
N ASP A 124 -13.35 -9.11 -9.57
CA ASP A 124 -13.86 -10.44 -9.95
C ASP A 124 -13.92 -11.41 -8.75
N ILE A 125 -14.51 -10.93 -7.63
CA ILE A 125 -14.70 -11.66 -6.38
C ILE A 125 -16.06 -11.34 -5.73
N ALA A 126 -17.05 -10.90 -6.49
CA ALA A 126 -18.36 -10.51 -5.95
C ALA A 126 -19.09 -11.67 -5.25
N GLU A 127 -18.92 -12.91 -5.74
CA GLU A 127 -19.51 -14.11 -5.18
C GLU A 127 -18.93 -14.50 -3.80
N LEU A 128 -17.82 -13.88 -3.40
CA LEU A 128 -17.13 -14.18 -2.13
C LEU A 128 -17.61 -13.32 -0.97
N VAL A 129 -18.56 -12.40 -1.19
CA VAL A 129 -19.00 -11.37 -0.22
C VAL A 129 -19.34 -11.92 1.17
N GLY A 130 -19.95 -13.08 1.26
CA GLY A 130 -20.34 -13.76 2.52
C GLY A 130 -19.28 -14.74 3.05
N ARG A 131 -18.21 -15.02 2.30
CA ARG A 131 -17.17 -15.96 2.73
C ARG A 131 -16.26 -15.37 3.80
N ARG A 132 -15.60 -16.26 4.55
CA ARG A 132 -14.57 -15.89 5.53
C ARG A 132 -13.17 -16.18 4.98
N PRO A 133 -12.10 -15.53 5.49
CA PRO A 133 -10.74 -15.66 4.96
C PRO A 133 -10.25 -17.10 4.79
N HIS A 134 -10.53 -17.99 5.74
CA HIS A 134 -10.15 -19.42 5.66
C HIS A 134 -10.84 -20.20 4.52
N GLN A 135 -11.83 -19.63 3.86
CA GLN A 135 -12.55 -20.21 2.72
C GLN A 135 -12.04 -19.67 1.38
N LEU A 136 -11.02 -18.82 1.39
CA LEU A 136 -10.48 -18.16 0.21
C LEU A 136 -9.18 -18.82 -0.23
N SER A 137 -8.95 -18.88 -1.56
CA SER A 137 -7.62 -19.14 -2.07
C SER A 137 -6.68 -17.96 -1.78
N VAL A 138 -5.38 -18.17 -1.90
CA VAL A 138 -4.37 -17.11 -1.69
C VAL A 138 -4.66 -15.89 -2.58
N GLY A 139 -4.91 -16.11 -3.88
CA GLY A 139 -5.23 -15.03 -4.82
C GLY A 139 -6.55 -14.32 -4.50
N GLN A 140 -7.58 -15.06 -4.05
CA GLN A 140 -8.83 -14.46 -3.60
C GLN A 140 -8.63 -13.59 -2.35
N ALA A 141 -7.86 -14.07 -1.37
CA ALA A 141 -7.53 -13.30 -0.17
C ALA A 141 -6.74 -12.01 -0.50
N GLN A 142 -5.82 -12.07 -1.48
CA GLN A 142 -5.10 -10.91 -1.96
C GLN A 142 -6.02 -9.87 -2.62
N ARG A 143 -6.95 -10.30 -3.47
CA ARG A 143 -7.95 -9.41 -4.08
C ARG A 143 -8.87 -8.78 -3.01
N VAL A 144 -9.27 -9.53 -1.99
CA VAL A 144 -10.03 -8.98 -0.85
C VAL A 144 -9.21 -7.95 -0.07
N ALA A 145 -7.92 -8.20 0.17
CA ALA A 145 -7.04 -7.23 0.84
C ALA A 145 -6.85 -5.95 0.00
N LEU A 146 -6.73 -6.08 -1.33
CA LEU A 146 -6.71 -4.95 -2.25
C LEU A 146 -8.04 -4.19 -2.22
N ALA A 147 -9.19 -4.87 -2.31
CA ALA A 147 -10.50 -4.25 -2.18
C ALA A 147 -10.61 -3.43 -0.88
N ARG A 148 -10.19 -4.02 0.25
CA ARG A 148 -10.17 -3.34 1.55
C ARG A 148 -9.29 -2.08 1.54
N ALA A 149 -8.12 -2.14 0.92
CA ALA A 149 -7.21 -1.00 0.81
C ALA A 149 -7.81 0.15 -0.02
N LEU A 150 -8.67 -0.17 -1.00
CA LEU A 150 -9.32 0.79 -1.89
C LEU A 150 -10.64 1.37 -1.37
N MET A 151 -11.21 0.83 -0.28
CA MET A 151 -12.53 1.24 0.22
C MET A 151 -12.66 2.74 0.42
N ARG A 152 -11.60 3.43 0.81
CA ARG A 152 -11.60 4.85 1.12
C ARG A 152 -11.07 5.75 0.01
N ARG A 153 -11.00 5.25 -1.23
CA ARG A 153 -10.48 5.99 -2.39
C ARG A 153 -9.14 6.66 -2.07
N PRO A 154 -8.11 5.88 -1.77
CA PRO A 154 -6.83 6.41 -1.34
C PRO A 154 -6.17 7.24 -2.44
N ARG A 155 -5.37 8.23 -2.03
CA ARG A 155 -4.48 8.97 -2.95
C ARG A 155 -3.14 8.26 -3.12
N LEU A 156 -2.77 7.41 -2.17
CA LEU A 156 -1.55 6.60 -2.16
C LEU A 156 -1.88 5.16 -1.77
N LEU A 157 -1.56 4.22 -2.65
CA LEU A 157 -1.64 2.78 -2.40
C LEU A 157 -0.23 2.24 -2.17
N LEU A 158 -0.01 1.65 -1.00
CA LEU A 158 1.25 1.03 -0.61
C LEU A 158 1.12 -0.48 -0.68
N ALA A 159 2.04 -1.16 -1.35
CA ALA A 159 2.11 -2.63 -1.41
C ALA A 159 3.50 -3.10 -0.96
N ASP A 160 3.55 -3.88 0.12
CA ASP A 160 4.78 -4.46 0.65
C ASP A 160 4.88 -5.91 0.23
N GLU A 161 5.89 -6.24 -0.60
CA GLU A 161 6.18 -7.58 -1.14
C GLU A 161 4.93 -8.31 -1.68
N PRO A 162 4.17 -7.71 -2.61
CA PRO A 162 2.86 -8.24 -3.03
C PRO A 162 2.95 -9.57 -3.79
N SER A 163 4.14 -9.96 -4.29
CA SER A 163 4.41 -11.23 -4.96
C SER A 163 4.88 -12.35 -4.01
N ALA A 164 5.00 -12.06 -2.71
CA ALA A 164 5.50 -13.06 -1.76
C ALA A 164 4.63 -14.32 -1.76
N ASN A 165 5.26 -15.49 -1.92
CA ASN A 165 4.64 -16.81 -2.00
C ASN A 165 3.74 -17.03 -3.24
N LEU A 166 3.90 -16.25 -4.29
CA LEU A 166 3.23 -16.44 -5.58
C LEU A 166 4.20 -17.09 -6.59
N ASP A 167 3.65 -17.91 -7.47
CA ASP A 167 4.33 -18.34 -8.69
C ASP A 167 4.37 -17.22 -9.74
N ASP A 168 4.94 -17.50 -10.90
CA ASP A 168 5.15 -16.48 -11.94
C ASP A 168 3.84 -15.96 -12.51
N GLU A 169 2.87 -16.83 -12.78
CA GLU A 169 1.57 -16.44 -13.33
C GLU A 169 0.79 -15.57 -12.35
N HIS A 170 0.71 -15.98 -11.09
CA HIS A 170 0.02 -15.21 -10.05
C HIS A 170 0.73 -13.89 -9.73
N THR A 171 2.07 -13.82 -9.85
CA THR A 171 2.84 -12.58 -9.69
C THR A 171 2.47 -11.56 -10.77
N VAL A 172 2.48 -11.96 -12.04
CA VAL A 172 2.10 -11.09 -13.17
C VAL A 172 0.66 -10.60 -12.99
N HIS A 173 -0.26 -11.51 -12.63
CA HIS A 173 -1.65 -11.17 -12.42
C HIS A 173 -1.85 -10.18 -11.26
N MET A 174 -1.15 -10.37 -10.14
CA MET A 174 -1.22 -9.45 -8.99
C MET A 174 -0.69 -8.05 -9.33
N LEU A 175 0.41 -7.96 -10.09
CA LEU A 175 0.94 -6.68 -10.54
C LEU A 175 -0.04 -5.93 -11.45
N ALA A 176 -0.64 -6.66 -12.40
CA ALA A 176 -1.67 -6.08 -13.27
C ALA A 176 -2.85 -5.55 -12.45
N LEU A 177 -3.35 -6.31 -11.48
CA LEU A 177 -4.45 -5.88 -10.60
C LEU A 177 -4.09 -4.62 -9.79
N LEU A 178 -2.89 -4.52 -9.25
CA LEU A 178 -2.44 -3.35 -8.49
C LEU A 178 -2.34 -2.10 -9.38
N LEU A 179 -1.79 -2.24 -10.58
CA LEU A 179 -1.66 -1.15 -11.54
C LEU A 179 -3.02 -0.68 -12.05
N ASP A 180 -3.89 -1.61 -12.48
CA ASP A 180 -5.24 -1.30 -12.93
C ASP A 180 -6.07 -0.63 -11.83
N ALA A 181 -5.95 -1.11 -10.59
CA ALA A 181 -6.61 -0.50 -9.44
C ALA A 181 -6.11 0.92 -9.19
N ALA A 182 -4.78 1.14 -9.25
CA ALA A 182 -4.20 2.46 -9.06
C ALA A 182 -4.64 3.45 -10.16
N GLU A 183 -4.73 2.99 -11.42
CA GLU A 183 -5.21 3.80 -12.54
C GLU A 183 -6.69 4.16 -12.38
N ARG A 184 -7.55 3.18 -12.11
CA ARG A 184 -9.00 3.39 -11.90
C ARG A 184 -9.30 4.35 -10.76
N GLU A 185 -8.56 4.25 -9.66
CA GLU A 185 -8.71 5.14 -8.49
C GLU A 185 -7.98 6.48 -8.66
N GLY A 186 -7.13 6.63 -9.67
CA GLY A 186 -6.30 7.82 -9.88
C GLY A 186 -5.26 8.03 -8.77
N CYS A 187 -4.83 6.95 -8.11
CA CYS A 187 -3.89 7.01 -6.99
C CYS A 187 -2.46 6.69 -7.42
N THR A 188 -1.49 7.15 -6.65
CA THR A 188 -0.09 6.72 -6.79
C THR A 188 0.11 5.37 -6.13
N LEU A 189 0.72 4.42 -6.84
CA LEU A 189 1.10 3.12 -6.30
C LEU A 189 2.59 3.15 -5.91
N VAL A 190 2.90 2.65 -4.71
CA VAL A 190 4.26 2.38 -4.25
C VAL A 190 4.37 0.90 -3.95
N ILE A 191 5.26 0.21 -4.64
CA ILE A 191 5.55 -1.21 -4.41
C ILE A 191 6.95 -1.32 -3.83
N ALA A 192 7.08 -2.02 -2.70
CA ALA A 192 8.37 -2.47 -2.20
C ALA A 192 8.55 -3.94 -2.57
N SER A 193 9.64 -4.28 -3.26
CA SER A 193 9.95 -5.67 -3.59
C SER A 193 11.43 -5.91 -3.81
N HIS A 194 11.86 -7.15 -3.56
CA HIS A 194 13.15 -7.69 -3.95
C HIS A 194 13.02 -8.79 -5.03
N ASP A 195 11.79 -9.08 -5.46
CA ASP A 195 11.48 -10.09 -6.46
C ASP A 195 11.88 -9.60 -7.86
N ALA A 196 12.79 -10.32 -8.51
CA ALA A 196 13.30 -9.97 -9.84
C ALA A 196 12.17 -9.83 -10.88
N ARG A 197 11.12 -10.66 -10.80
CA ARG A 197 9.95 -10.63 -11.69
C ARG A 197 9.20 -9.29 -11.58
N VAL A 198 9.01 -8.82 -10.35
CA VAL A 198 8.37 -7.53 -10.06
C VAL A 198 9.23 -6.38 -10.57
N VAL A 199 10.54 -6.45 -10.31
CA VAL A 199 11.50 -5.44 -10.77
C VAL A 199 11.50 -5.36 -12.29
N GLU A 200 11.63 -6.49 -13.00
CA GLU A 200 11.65 -6.54 -14.46
C GLU A 200 10.36 -5.96 -15.06
N ALA A 201 9.20 -6.40 -14.56
CA ALA A 201 7.90 -5.95 -15.06
C ALA A 201 7.66 -4.45 -14.85
N LEU A 202 8.11 -3.89 -13.72
CA LEU A 202 7.88 -2.49 -13.40
C LEU A 202 8.95 -1.55 -13.99
N SER A 203 10.22 -1.98 -14.08
CA SER A 203 11.30 -1.17 -14.65
C SER A 203 11.14 -0.92 -16.15
N ALA A 204 10.36 -1.76 -16.85
CA ALA A 204 10.03 -1.58 -18.25
C ALA A 204 8.97 -0.49 -18.49
N ARG A 205 8.38 0.10 -17.46
CA ARG A 205 7.27 1.05 -17.57
C ARG A 205 7.75 2.49 -17.42
N ASP A 206 7.34 3.35 -18.33
CA ASP A 206 7.70 4.79 -18.33
C ASP A 206 7.06 5.56 -17.17
N ASP A 207 5.92 5.09 -16.64
CA ASP A 207 5.17 5.72 -15.57
C ASP A 207 5.65 5.29 -14.16
N VAL A 208 6.63 4.39 -14.07
CA VAL A 208 7.25 3.94 -12.82
C VAL A 208 8.61 4.60 -12.63
N ARG A 209 8.88 5.08 -11.43
CA ARG A 209 10.21 5.49 -10.97
C ARG A 209 10.75 4.44 -10.02
N GLU A 210 12.05 4.22 -10.08
CA GLU A 210 12.73 3.23 -9.25
C GLU A 210 13.65 3.92 -8.24
N VAL A 211 13.63 3.44 -7.01
CA VAL A 211 14.58 3.79 -5.96
C VAL A 211 15.23 2.51 -5.45
N GLN A 212 16.55 2.44 -5.60
CA GLN A 212 17.39 1.37 -5.05
C GLN A 212 17.77 1.73 -3.61
N LEU A 213 17.48 0.82 -2.64
CA LEU A 213 17.83 0.93 -1.23
C LEU A 213 18.90 -0.07 -0.81
#